data_02a24453a65f68363ad5a4eb2dcfd50f
#
_entry.id   02a24453a65f68363ad5a4eb2dcfd50f
#
_cell.length_a   1.000
_cell.length_b   1.000
_cell.length_c   1.000
_cell.angle_alpha   90.00
_cell.angle_beta   90.00
_cell.angle_gamma   90.00
#
_symmetry.space_group_name_H-M   'P 1'
#
loop_
_entity.id
_entity.type
_entity.pdbx_description
1 polymer ?
#
loop_
_entity_poly.entity_id
_entity_poly.type
_entity_poly.pdbx_seq_one_letter_code
_entity_poly.pdbx_strand_id
1 'polypeptide(L)'
;MVERMLSEPFPHFRHTGVRIKCRSVLLTMLMVFASLAALEFARWEAYASSDADGDGLTYGLEFLLNTQPQDWDSDNDELPDGWEWFHGLNPLDASSLTVNGSLGDPDGDSLSNKDEYQYGMPSNWDSPSTPNVLDNG
;
A
#
# COMPACT_ATOMS: atom_id res chain seq x y z
N MET A 1 -45.92 -74.47 -6.91
CA MET A 1 -44.95 -74.40 -5.81
C MET A 1 -43.96 -73.29 -6.05
N VAL A 2 -44.47 -72.08 -6.37
CA VAL A 2 -43.63 -70.89 -6.69
C VAL A 2 -44.37 -69.58 -6.26
N GLU A 3 -44.98 -69.57 -5.10
CA GLU A 3 -45.67 -68.37 -4.60
C GLU A 3 -45.43 -68.24 -3.11
N ARG A 4 -44.15 -67.95 -2.71
CA ARG A 4 -43.84 -67.56 -1.33
C ARG A 4 -42.48 -66.94 -1.17
N MET A 5 -42.17 -65.97 -2.00
CA MET A 5 -40.93 -65.27 -1.87
C MET A 5 -41.00 -63.74 -2.19
N LEU A 6 -42.12 -63.08 -1.89
CA LEU A 6 -42.27 -61.66 -2.08
C LEU A 6 -42.99 -60.99 -0.92
N SER A 7 -42.52 -61.13 0.32
CA SER A 7 -43.09 -60.41 1.44
C SER A 7 -42.06 -60.16 2.54
N GLU A 8 -40.87 -59.69 2.21
CA GLU A 8 -39.99 -59.04 3.17
C GLU A 8 -40.10 -57.56 2.96
N PRO A 9 -40.62 -56.79 3.94
CA PRO A 9 -40.61 -55.33 3.84
C PRO A 9 -39.16 -54.83 3.98
N PHE A 10 -38.72 -54.09 3.01
CA PHE A 10 -37.42 -53.34 3.08
C PHE A 10 -37.29 -52.62 4.41
N PRO A 11 -36.15 -52.71 5.09
CA PRO A 11 -35.94 -51.99 6.34
C PRO A 11 -36.09 -50.48 6.07
N HIS A 12 -37.07 -49.89 6.75
CA HIS A 12 -37.24 -48.43 6.74
C HIS A 12 -35.95 -47.78 7.24
N PHE A 13 -35.15 -47.26 6.33
CA PHE A 13 -34.05 -46.38 6.64
C PHE A 13 -34.68 -45.15 7.29
N ARG A 14 -34.67 -45.09 8.60
CA ARG A 14 -34.98 -43.85 9.32
C ARG A 14 -33.88 -42.84 8.96
N HIS A 15 -34.14 -42.01 7.99
CA HIS A 15 -33.38 -40.77 7.85
C HIS A 15 -33.55 -40.02 9.16
N THR A 16 -32.60 -40.14 10.06
CA THR A 16 -32.39 -39.19 11.13
C THR A 16 -32.03 -37.87 10.44
N GLY A 17 -33.06 -37.13 10.08
CA GLY A 17 -32.93 -35.86 9.40
C GLY A 17 -32.26 -34.85 10.31
N VAL A 18 -30.94 -34.78 10.27
CA VAL A 18 -30.23 -33.58 10.67
C VAL A 18 -30.68 -32.52 9.69
N ARG A 19 -31.78 -31.86 10.01
CA ARG A 19 -32.19 -30.62 9.35
C ARG A 19 -31.21 -29.55 9.78
N ILE A 20 -30.03 -29.54 9.16
CA ILE A 20 -29.15 -28.40 9.21
C ILE A 20 -29.99 -27.26 8.63
N LYS A 21 -30.37 -26.31 9.49
CA LYS A 21 -31.10 -25.14 9.05
C LYS A 21 -30.16 -24.37 8.11
N CYS A 22 -30.31 -24.61 6.82
CA CYS A 22 -29.41 -24.09 5.76
C CYS A 22 -29.21 -22.58 5.86
N ARG A 23 -30.24 -21.87 6.39
CA ARG A 23 -30.15 -20.43 6.68
C ARG A 23 -29.14 -20.10 7.78
N SER A 24 -29.00 -20.96 8.79
CA SER A 24 -28.06 -20.70 9.90
C SER A 24 -26.61 -20.91 9.44
N VAL A 25 -26.35 -21.95 8.66
CA VAL A 25 -25.01 -22.22 8.10
C VAL A 25 -24.62 -21.14 7.10
N LEU A 26 -25.54 -20.69 6.26
CA LEU A 26 -25.28 -19.61 5.31
C LEU A 26 -24.95 -18.28 6.02
N LEU A 27 -25.68 -17.94 7.08
CA LEU A 27 -25.43 -16.74 7.88
C LEU A 27 -24.08 -16.79 8.60
N THR A 28 -23.72 -17.94 9.17
CA THR A 28 -22.41 -18.09 9.82
C THR A 28 -21.26 -18.04 8.82
N MET A 29 -21.41 -18.64 7.65
CA MET A 29 -20.44 -18.51 6.56
C MET A 29 -20.28 -17.05 6.12
N LEU A 30 -21.38 -16.33 5.92
CA LEU A 30 -21.35 -14.93 5.53
C LEU A 30 -20.64 -14.05 6.56
N MET A 31 -20.87 -14.28 7.85
CA MET A 31 -20.20 -13.58 8.94
C MET A 31 -18.70 -13.88 8.98
N VAL A 32 -18.29 -15.11 8.74
CA VAL A 32 -16.88 -15.50 8.68
C VAL A 32 -16.18 -14.82 7.49
N PHE A 33 -16.80 -14.83 6.32
CA PHE A 33 -16.24 -14.15 5.14
C PHE A 33 -16.15 -12.64 5.34
N ALA A 34 -17.15 -12.01 5.94
CA ALA A 34 -17.14 -10.59 6.23
C ALA A 34 -16.03 -10.21 7.24
N SER A 35 -15.80 -11.05 8.26
CA SER A 35 -14.74 -10.81 9.25
C SER A 35 -13.34 -11.00 8.67
N LEU A 36 -13.16 -11.99 7.78
CA LEU A 36 -11.89 -12.18 7.07
C LEU A 36 -11.59 -11.01 6.13
N ALA A 37 -12.58 -10.55 5.36
CA ALA A 37 -12.44 -9.41 4.48
C ALA A 37 -12.11 -8.11 5.25
N ALA A 38 -12.72 -7.89 6.41
CA ALA A 38 -12.43 -6.75 7.28
C ALA A 38 -10.99 -6.82 7.84
N LEU A 39 -10.49 -8.01 8.16
CA LEU A 39 -9.13 -8.19 8.64
C LEU A 39 -8.11 -7.89 7.54
N GLU A 40 -8.35 -8.34 6.31
CA GLU A 40 -7.48 -8.06 5.18
C GLU A 40 -7.50 -6.56 4.83
N PHE A 41 -8.65 -5.90 4.90
CA PHE A 41 -8.77 -4.47 4.69
C PHE A 41 -7.99 -3.67 5.75
N ALA A 42 -8.11 -4.03 7.04
CA ALA A 42 -7.36 -3.38 8.11
C ALA A 42 -5.82 -3.57 7.96
N ARG A 43 -5.39 -4.73 7.47
CA ARG A 43 -3.98 -4.97 7.17
C ARG A 43 -3.49 -4.10 6.01
N TRP A 44 -4.31 -3.95 4.98
CA TRP A 44 -4.00 -3.08 3.86
C TRP A 44 -3.87 -1.61 4.29
N GLU A 45 -4.80 -1.09 5.12
CA GLU A 45 -4.72 0.28 5.63
C GLU A 45 -3.44 0.51 6.46
N ALA A 46 -3.09 -0.44 7.33
CA ALA A 46 -1.87 -0.35 8.11
C ALA A 46 -0.60 -0.36 7.25
N TYR A 47 -0.60 -1.15 6.18
CA TYR A 47 0.51 -1.23 5.24
C TYR A 47 0.60 0.04 4.38
N ALA A 48 -0.53 0.52 3.87
CA ALA A 48 -0.59 1.72 3.04
C ALA A 48 -0.19 3.00 3.77
N SER A 49 -0.23 3.01 5.11
CA SER A 49 0.17 4.13 5.95
C SER A 49 1.59 4.01 6.51
N SER A 50 2.32 2.92 6.20
CA SER A 50 3.71 2.76 6.61
C SER A 50 4.64 3.45 5.63
N ASP A 51 5.71 4.04 6.16
CA ASP A 51 6.88 4.52 5.43
C ASP A 51 7.98 3.47 5.67
N ALA A 52 8.40 2.76 4.64
CA ALA A 52 9.20 1.57 4.78
C ALA A 52 10.71 1.83 4.68
N ASP A 53 11.14 2.84 3.95
CA ASP A 53 12.53 3.25 3.75
C ASP A 53 12.88 4.55 4.47
N GLY A 54 11.88 5.29 4.97
CA GLY A 54 12.06 6.46 5.81
C GLY A 54 12.30 7.74 5.02
N ASP A 55 11.85 7.81 3.78
CA ASP A 55 11.99 8.97 2.91
C ASP A 55 10.89 10.03 3.11
N GLY A 56 9.86 9.71 3.92
CA GLY A 56 8.71 10.57 4.23
C GLY A 56 7.48 10.29 3.39
N LEU A 57 7.55 9.41 2.40
CA LEU A 57 6.38 8.91 1.68
C LEU A 57 5.83 7.66 2.35
N THR A 58 4.51 7.54 2.36
CA THR A 58 3.88 6.29 2.77
C THR A 58 3.78 5.36 1.57
N TYR A 59 3.77 4.04 1.83
CA TYR A 59 3.57 3.02 0.78
C TYR A 59 2.41 3.33 -0.17
N GLY A 60 1.28 3.85 0.36
CA GLY A 60 0.13 4.22 -0.46
C GLY A 60 0.40 5.40 -1.38
N LEU A 61 1.20 6.35 -0.93
CA LEU A 61 1.58 7.53 -1.71
C LEU A 61 2.59 7.15 -2.79
N GLU A 62 3.60 6.37 -2.44
CA GLU A 62 4.60 5.84 -3.37
C GLU A 62 3.97 5.00 -4.48
N PHE A 63 2.98 4.16 -4.13
CA PHE A 63 2.22 3.44 -5.14
C PHE A 63 1.52 4.36 -6.15
N LEU A 64 1.01 5.52 -5.69
CA LEU A 64 0.39 6.52 -6.56
C LEU A 64 1.41 7.27 -7.43
N LEU A 65 2.61 7.48 -6.91
CA LEU A 65 3.70 8.18 -7.58
C LEU A 65 4.49 7.26 -8.50
N ASN A 66 4.35 5.95 -8.38
CA ASN A 66 5.15 4.88 -8.98
C ASN A 66 6.61 4.87 -8.52
N THR A 67 6.88 5.37 -7.30
CA THR A 67 8.16 5.23 -6.64
C THR A 67 8.30 3.85 -6.00
N GLN A 68 9.45 3.53 -5.42
CA GLN A 68 9.77 2.21 -4.87
C GLN A 68 9.70 2.21 -3.34
N PRO A 69 8.69 1.59 -2.69
CA PRO A 69 8.45 1.67 -1.24
C PRO A 69 9.51 1.06 -0.32
N GLN A 70 10.64 0.67 -0.80
CA GLN A 70 11.77 0.14 -0.06
C GLN A 70 13.10 0.73 -0.53
N ASP A 71 13.03 1.76 -1.34
CA ASP A 71 14.18 2.46 -1.90
C ASP A 71 13.90 3.97 -1.78
N TRP A 72 14.59 4.62 -0.87
CA TRP A 72 14.40 6.02 -0.52
C TRP A 72 14.69 7.01 -1.67
N ASP A 73 15.27 6.53 -2.78
CA ASP A 73 15.74 7.28 -3.95
C ASP A 73 15.50 6.43 -5.20
N SER A 74 14.29 6.47 -5.74
CA SER A 74 13.80 5.59 -6.80
C SER A 74 14.53 5.74 -8.13
N ASP A 75 15.07 6.93 -8.43
CA ASP A 75 15.78 7.21 -9.69
C ASP A 75 17.30 7.29 -9.52
N ASN A 76 17.80 7.16 -8.29
CA ASN A 76 19.21 7.10 -7.92
C ASN A 76 20.01 8.37 -8.24
N ASP A 77 19.43 9.53 -7.96
CA ASP A 77 20.10 10.82 -8.14
C ASP A 77 20.61 11.46 -6.85
N GLU A 78 20.48 10.75 -5.73
CA GLU A 78 20.89 11.14 -4.38
C GLU A 78 19.95 12.14 -3.69
N LEU A 79 18.72 12.30 -4.19
CA LEU A 79 17.63 13.00 -3.51
C LEU A 79 16.57 11.99 -3.06
N PRO A 80 16.03 12.11 -1.84
CA PRO A 80 14.94 11.25 -1.42
C PRO A 80 13.64 11.53 -2.18
N ASP A 81 12.92 10.50 -2.58
CA ASP A 81 11.63 10.61 -3.30
C ASP A 81 10.66 11.56 -2.57
N GLY A 82 10.58 11.43 -1.24
CA GLY A 82 9.74 12.29 -0.43
C GLY A 82 10.19 13.74 -0.41
N TRP A 83 11.49 13.99 -0.33
CA TRP A 83 12.01 15.36 -0.40
C TRP A 83 11.65 16.00 -1.74
N GLU A 84 11.88 15.31 -2.83
CA GLU A 84 11.55 15.79 -4.17
C GLU A 84 10.05 16.09 -4.32
N TRP A 85 9.21 15.14 -3.90
CA TRP A 85 7.76 15.29 -3.93
C TRP A 85 7.30 16.54 -3.15
N PHE A 86 7.82 16.76 -1.94
CA PHE A 86 7.45 17.90 -1.11
C PHE A 86 7.93 19.24 -1.67
N HIS A 87 8.97 19.22 -2.50
CA HIS A 87 9.51 20.43 -3.16
C HIS A 87 9.01 20.60 -4.60
N GLY A 88 8.10 19.72 -5.06
CA GLY A 88 7.48 19.84 -6.37
C GLY A 88 8.36 19.35 -7.51
N LEU A 89 9.39 18.56 -7.20
CA LEU A 89 10.22 17.86 -8.16
C LEU A 89 9.59 16.50 -8.55
N ASN A 90 10.20 15.81 -9.48
CA ASN A 90 9.74 14.50 -9.94
C ASN A 90 10.69 13.40 -9.45
N PRO A 91 10.29 12.54 -8.50
CA PRO A 91 11.12 11.49 -7.93
C PRO A 91 11.52 10.35 -8.88
N LEU A 92 11.24 10.49 -10.16
CA LEU A 92 11.55 9.51 -11.21
C LEU A 92 12.34 10.15 -12.36
N ASP A 93 12.94 11.30 -12.13
CA ASP A 93 13.67 12.03 -13.18
C ASP A 93 15.05 12.50 -12.71
N ALA A 94 16.00 11.58 -12.61
CA ALA A 94 17.41 11.82 -12.29
C ALA A 94 18.15 12.69 -13.33
N SER A 95 17.43 13.34 -14.24
CA SER A 95 18.07 14.04 -15.35
C SER A 95 18.72 15.34 -14.93
N SER A 96 20.02 15.43 -15.04
CA SER A 96 20.76 16.70 -14.87
C SER A 96 20.45 17.76 -15.93
N LEU A 97 19.62 17.42 -16.92
CA LEU A 97 19.19 18.34 -17.98
C LEU A 97 17.85 19.00 -17.68
N THR A 98 17.18 18.57 -16.62
CA THR A 98 15.91 19.12 -16.13
C THR A 98 16.11 19.79 -14.78
N VAL A 99 15.10 20.49 -14.32
CA VAL A 99 15.10 21.09 -12.97
C VAL A 99 14.83 20.05 -11.87
N ASN A 100 14.43 18.82 -12.22
CA ASN A 100 14.00 17.81 -11.25
C ASN A 100 15.16 17.04 -10.62
N GLY A 101 16.23 16.78 -11.37
CA GLY A 101 17.34 16.00 -10.84
C GLY A 101 18.25 16.78 -9.89
N SER A 102 19.15 16.06 -9.23
CA SER A 102 20.02 16.60 -8.16
C SER A 102 20.89 17.80 -8.56
N LEU A 103 21.21 17.95 -9.83
CA LEU A 103 21.96 19.10 -10.35
C LEU A 103 21.06 20.22 -10.90
N GLY A 104 19.74 20.07 -10.81
CA GLY A 104 18.78 21.10 -11.18
C GLY A 104 18.87 22.32 -10.25
N ASP A 105 18.48 23.48 -10.76
CA ASP A 105 18.37 24.74 -10.04
C ASP A 105 17.09 25.43 -10.53
N PRO A 106 15.93 25.09 -9.93
CA PRO A 106 14.63 25.53 -10.43
C PRO A 106 14.34 27.00 -10.14
N ASP A 107 14.93 27.61 -9.12
CA ASP A 107 14.72 29.02 -8.74
C ASP A 107 15.81 29.95 -9.26
N GLY A 108 16.94 29.40 -9.71
CA GLY A 108 18.00 30.15 -10.36
C GLY A 108 18.91 30.89 -9.40
N ASP A 109 18.99 30.47 -8.14
CA ASP A 109 19.83 31.11 -7.11
C ASP A 109 21.29 30.62 -7.13
N SER A 110 21.62 29.65 -7.98
CA SER A 110 22.92 29.02 -8.17
C SER A 110 23.24 27.92 -7.15
N LEU A 111 22.29 27.46 -6.35
CA LEU A 111 22.38 26.22 -5.59
C LEU A 111 21.67 25.12 -6.38
N SER A 112 22.27 23.96 -6.41
CA SER A 112 21.59 22.79 -6.99
C SER A 112 20.60 22.19 -5.98
N ASN A 113 19.60 21.45 -6.46
CA ASN A 113 18.67 20.71 -5.58
C ASN A 113 19.42 19.88 -4.54
N LYS A 114 20.55 19.28 -4.91
CA LYS A 114 21.40 18.52 -3.99
C LYS A 114 22.08 19.41 -2.95
N ASP A 115 22.55 20.60 -3.33
CA ASP A 115 23.13 21.56 -2.39
C ASP A 115 22.04 22.03 -1.41
N GLU A 116 20.85 22.34 -1.89
CA GLU A 116 19.72 22.73 -1.06
C GLU A 116 19.31 21.61 -0.10
N TYR A 117 19.22 20.36 -0.59
CA TYR A 117 18.98 19.19 0.25
C TYR A 117 20.01 19.05 1.36
N GLN A 118 21.30 19.19 1.04
CA GLN A 118 22.38 19.05 2.01
C GLN A 118 22.46 20.21 3.01
N TYR A 119 22.18 21.44 2.59
CA TYR A 119 22.25 22.63 3.46
C TYR A 119 20.94 22.89 4.21
N GLY A 120 19.83 22.49 3.67
CA GLY A 120 18.49 22.70 4.23
C GLY A 120 18.06 21.65 5.24
N MET A 121 18.76 20.54 5.37
CA MET A 121 18.45 19.53 6.38
C MET A 121 18.99 19.92 7.76
N PRO A 122 18.13 20.37 8.69
CA PRO A 122 18.39 20.08 10.08
C PRO A 122 18.35 18.54 10.21
N SER A 123 19.14 17.96 11.08
CA SER A 123 19.22 16.52 11.36
C SER A 123 17.88 15.86 11.78
N ASN A 124 16.78 16.43 11.37
CA ASN A 124 15.41 16.03 11.64
C ASN A 124 14.55 16.42 10.42
N TRP A 125 14.50 15.56 9.47
CA TRP A 125 13.76 15.58 8.22
C TRP A 125 12.24 15.91 8.34
N ASP A 126 11.65 15.80 9.53
CA ASP A 126 10.28 16.19 9.85
C ASP A 126 10.03 17.71 9.96
N SER A 127 11.04 18.55 9.74
CA SER A 127 10.88 19.97 9.94
C SER A 127 10.57 20.69 8.63
N PRO A 128 9.42 21.36 8.53
CA PRO A 128 9.01 22.12 7.33
C PRO A 128 9.81 23.43 7.11
N SER A 129 11.04 23.49 7.61
CA SER A 129 11.93 24.63 7.47
C SER A 129 13.06 24.39 6.48
N THR A 130 12.85 23.47 5.54
CA THR A 130 13.75 23.32 4.40
C THR A 130 13.67 24.56 3.53
N PRO A 131 14.79 25.03 2.98
CA PRO A 131 14.75 26.04 1.95
C PRO A 131 13.80 25.58 0.86
N ASN A 132 12.86 26.41 0.55
CA ASN A 132 11.91 26.12 -0.49
C ASN A 132 12.67 26.18 -1.81
N VAL A 133 12.73 25.08 -2.54
CA VAL A 133 13.27 25.00 -3.91
C VAL A 133 12.67 26.09 -4.81
N LEU A 134 11.55 26.67 -4.39
CA LEU A 134 10.82 27.73 -5.07
C LEU A 134 10.95 29.08 -4.34
N ASP A 135 11.83 29.20 -3.35
CA ASP A 135 12.03 30.47 -2.66
C ASP A 135 12.83 31.40 -3.57
N ASN A 136 12.07 32.20 -4.31
CA ASN A 136 12.62 33.31 -5.09
C ASN A 136 13.19 34.33 -4.12
N GLY A 137 14.51 34.35 -4.00
CA GLY A 137 15.27 35.34 -3.23
C GLY A 137 14.99 36.79 -3.60
#